data_b15757da4b75f1bb86c9ec229c33aaf6
#
_entry.id   b15757da4b75f1bb86c9ec229c33aaf6
#
_cell.length_a   1.000
_cell.length_b   1.000
_cell.length_c   1.000
_cell.angle_alpha   90.00
_cell.angle_beta   90.00
_cell.angle_gamma   90.00
#
_symmetry.space_group_name_H-M   'P 1'
#
loop_
_entity.id
_entity.type
_entity.pdbx_description
1 polymer ?
#
loop_
_entity_poly.entity_id
_entity_poly.type
_entity_poly.pdbx_seq_one_letter_code
_entity_poly.pdbx_strand_id
1 'polypeptide(L)'
;MLNRSVPVHVILAMIRNSPSGKFVIVEGVDDIIVYRILINLYKTLGIQVIPAGGRDKVLEVFDEIKSTNNINKTIFIVDKDLWVFTGIPTEYQHERIITTSGYSIENDIFIDKDVMSLLQATAMESKFNDELLQYLRWFSLAVTRFINNYGGE
;
A
#
# COMPACT_ATOMS: atom_id res chain seq x y z
N MET A 1 -3.67 -1.89 19.86
CA MET A 1 -3.17 -1.76 18.49
C MET A 1 -2.79 -3.11 17.96
N LEU A 2 -3.19 -3.44 16.74
CA LEU A 2 -2.77 -4.68 16.10
C LEU A 2 -1.29 -4.54 15.73
N ASN A 3 -0.42 -5.25 16.46
CA ASN A 3 1.02 -5.33 16.16
C ASN A 3 1.34 -6.49 15.19
N ARG A 4 0.32 -7.05 14.54
CA ARG A 4 0.44 -8.18 13.60
C ARG A 4 -0.61 -8.04 12.51
N SER A 5 -0.28 -8.55 11.32
CA SER A 5 -1.25 -8.68 10.24
C SER A 5 -2.42 -9.59 10.64
N VAL A 6 -3.59 -9.27 10.10
CA VAL A 6 -4.83 -10.01 10.37
C VAL A 6 -5.05 -11.02 9.23
N PRO A 7 -5.32 -12.30 9.51
CA PRO A 7 -5.62 -13.29 8.48
C PRO A 7 -6.85 -12.91 7.66
N VAL A 8 -6.84 -13.22 6.35
CA VAL A 8 -7.91 -12.87 5.40
C VAL A 8 -9.30 -13.30 5.89
N HIS A 9 -9.45 -14.55 6.35
CA HIS A 9 -10.74 -15.05 6.84
C HIS A 9 -11.28 -14.27 8.06
N VAL A 10 -10.38 -13.74 8.92
CA VAL A 10 -10.75 -12.89 10.06
C VAL A 10 -11.20 -11.52 9.57
N ILE A 11 -10.48 -10.92 8.62
CA ILE A 11 -10.85 -9.64 7.98
C ILE A 11 -12.26 -9.77 7.36
N LEU A 12 -12.48 -10.83 6.59
CA LEU A 12 -13.78 -11.10 5.97
C LEU A 12 -14.91 -11.26 7.01
N ALA A 13 -14.62 -11.95 8.11
CA ALA A 13 -15.60 -12.08 9.20
C ALA A 13 -15.90 -10.73 9.87
N MET A 14 -14.87 -9.88 10.10
CA MET A 14 -15.07 -8.53 10.66
C MET A 14 -15.94 -7.67 9.74
N ILE A 15 -15.68 -7.69 8.42
CA ILE A 15 -16.44 -6.94 7.43
C ILE A 15 -17.89 -7.43 7.39
N ARG A 16 -18.11 -8.74 7.33
CA ARG A 16 -19.46 -9.35 7.22
C ARG A 16 -20.31 -9.10 8.47
N ASN A 17 -19.70 -9.17 9.64
CA ASN A 17 -20.40 -9.05 10.94
C ASN A 17 -20.56 -7.61 11.45
N SER A 18 -20.10 -6.61 10.70
CA SER A 18 -20.22 -5.19 11.07
C SER A 18 -21.02 -4.41 10.02
N PRO A 19 -22.37 -4.37 10.13
CA PRO A 19 -23.22 -3.72 9.12
C PRO A 19 -22.89 -2.23 8.89
N SER A 20 -22.57 -1.50 9.93
CA SER A 20 -22.22 -0.07 9.89
C SER A 20 -20.72 0.23 9.90
N GLY A 21 -19.88 -0.79 10.01
CA GLY A 21 -18.42 -0.64 10.02
C GLY A 21 -17.90 -0.11 8.69
N LYS A 22 -16.84 0.69 8.75
CA LYS A 22 -16.10 1.16 7.58
C LYS A 22 -14.66 0.70 7.73
N PHE A 23 -14.11 0.14 6.66
CA PHE A 23 -12.82 -0.55 6.70
C PHE A 23 -11.87 0.04 5.67
N VAL A 24 -10.61 0.20 6.09
CA VAL A 24 -9.48 0.46 5.20
C VAL A 24 -8.52 -0.71 5.39
N ILE A 25 -8.32 -1.48 4.34
CA ILE A 25 -7.41 -2.64 4.34
C ILE A 25 -6.10 -2.19 3.73
N VAL A 26 -5.01 -2.39 4.45
CA VAL A 26 -3.65 -1.98 4.07
C VAL A 26 -2.72 -3.20 4.06
N GLU A 27 -1.56 -3.08 3.43
CA GLU A 27 -0.65 -4.20 3.29
C GLU A 27 0.02 -4.57 4.60
N GLY A 28 0.67 -3.60 5.24
CA GLY A 28 1.55 -3.83 6.39
C GLY A 28 1.08 -3.21 7.70
N VAL A 29 1.72 -3.64 8.77
CA VAL A 29 1.53 -3.06 10.10
C VAL A 29 2.13 -1.64 10.15
N ASP A 30 3.21 -1.43 9.41
CA ASP A 30 3.90 -0.15 9.35
C ASP A 30 3.07 0.92 8.63
N ASP A 31 2.23 0.54 7.67
CA ASP A 31 1.29 1.42 6.99
C ASP A 31 0.27 2.04 7.96
N ILE A 32 -0.05 1.33 9.05
CA ILE A 32 -0.96 1.86 10.08
C ILE A 32 -0.44 3.18 10.67
N ILE A 33 0.88 3.34 10.76
CA ILE A 33 1.49 4.58 11.30
C ILE A 33 1.11 5.76 10.42
N VAL A 34 1.18 5.58 9.10
CA VAL A 34 0.84 6.60 8.10
C VAL A 34 -0.67 6.84 8.09
N TYR A 35 -1.46 5.77 7.97
CA TYR A 35 -2.92 5.87 7.84
C TYR A 35 -3.66 6.12 9.15
N ARG A 36 -2.96 6.17 10.30
CA ARG A 36 -3.54 6.59 11.58
C ARG A 36 -4.17 7.98 11.52
N ILE A 37 -3.66 8.84 10.65
CA ILE A 37 -4.25 10.16 10.42
C ILE A 37 -5.70 10.05 9.97
N LEU A 38 -6.04 9.06 9.15
CA LEU A 38 -7.42 8.82 8.70
C LEU A 38 -8.34 8.46 9.88
N ILE A 39 -7.85 7.64 10.83
CA ILE A 39 -8.61 7.27 12.03
C ILE A 39 -8.94 8.53 12.84
N ASN A 40 -7.98 9.44 12.98
CA ASN A 40 -8.14 10.67 13.75
C ASN A 40 -9.05 11.69 13.04
N LEU A 41 -8.84 11.92 11.74
CA LEU A 41 -9.62 12.87 10.95
C LEU A 41 -11.09 12.43 10.80
N TYR A 42 -11.31 11.13 10.68
CA TYR A 42 -12.64 10.55 10.45
C TYR A 42 -13.15 9.73 11.63
N LYS A 43 -12.78 10.14 12.85
CA LYS A 43 -13.13 9.45 14.11
C LYS A 43 -14.64 9.21 14.25
N THR A 44 -15.46 10.18 13.84
CA THR A 44 -16.93 10.08 13.87
C THR A 44 -17.50 9.03 12.91
N LEU A 45 -16.75 8.65 11.90
CA LEU A 45 -17.16 7.64 10.92
C LEU A 45 -16.86 6.20 11.37
N GLY A 46 -16.13 6.02 12.47
CA GLY A 46 -15.79 4.69 13.00
C GLY A 46 -14.93 3.86 12.07
N ILE A 47 -13.99 4.50 11.33
CA ILE A 47 -13.11 3.81 10.38
C ILE A 47 -12.13 2.91 11.13
N GLN A 48 -11.98 1.68 10.65
CA GLN A 48 -10.99 0.71 11.11
C GLN A 48 -9.94 0.47 10.02
N VAL A 49 -8.67 0.70 10.34
CA VAL A 49 -7.53 0.37 9.45
C VAL A 49 -6.98 -0.99 9.87
N ILE A 50 -6.93 -1.93 8.92
CA ILE A 50 -6.59 -3.34 9.18
C ILE A 50 -5.45 -3.76 8.25
N PRO A 51 -4.29 -4.22 8.78
CA PRO A 51 -3.18 -4.73 7.99
C PRO A 51 -3.44 -6.20 7.60
N ALA A 52 -3.42 -6.51 6.32
CA ALA A 52 -3.65 -7.86 5.82
C ALA A 52 -2.38 -8.74 5.80
N GLY A 53 -1.20 -8.11 5.72
CA GLY A 53 0.09 -8.81 5.68
C GLY A 53 0.60 -9.09 4.27
N GLY A 54 0.45 -8.08 3.40
CA GLY A 54 0.97 -8.01 2.03
C GLY A 54 -0.12 -7.80 0.99
N ARG A 55 0.30 -7.29 -0.18
CA ARG A 55 -0.59 -6.94 -1.29
C ARG A 55 -1.51 -8.09 -1.72
N ASP A 56 -0.95 -9.29 -1.88
CA ASP A 56 -1.75 -10.44 -2.33
C ASP A 56 -2.94 -10.72 -1.42
N LYS A 57 -2.76 -10.55 -0.10
CA LYS A 57 -3.84 -10.73 0.88
C LYS A 57 -4.85 -9.59 0.86
N VAL A 58 -4.41 -8.35 0.60
CA VAL A 58 -5.31 -7.21 0.40
C VAL A 58 -6.20 -7.47 -0.82
N LEU A 59 -5.60 -7.91 -1.92
CA LEU A 59 -6.30 -8.23 -3.16
C LEU A 59 -7.22 -9.47 -3.00
N GLU A 60 -6.80 -10.48 -2.23
CA GLU A 60 -7.66 -11.63 -1.88
C GLU A 60 -8.93 -11.18 -1.14
N VAL A 61 -8.82 -10.28 -0.15
CA VAL A 61 -10.00 -9.71 0.53
C VAL A 61 -10.88 -8.95 -0.46
N PHE A 62 -10.30 -8.17 -1.38
CA PHE A 62 -11.05 -7.47 -2.42
C PHE A 62 -11.82 -8.45 -3.31
N ASP A 63 -11.16 -9.48 -3.82
CA ASP A 63 -11.76 -10.48 -4.71
C ASP A 63 -12.96 -11.18 -4.05
N GLU A 64 -12.87 -11.48 -2.76
CA GLU A 64 -13.93 -12.10 -1.97
C GLU A 64 -15.17 -11.22 -1.77
N ILE A 65 -15.03 -9.89 -1.81
CA ILE A 65 -16.16 -8.99 -1.53
C ILE A 65 -16.56 -8.09 -2.68
N LYS A 66 -15.79 -8.02 -3.79
CA LYS A 66 -16.04 -7.09 -4.92
C LYS A 66 -17.44 -7.20 -5.52
N SER A 67 -18.04 -8.39 -5.51
CA SER A 67 -19.41 -8.64 -6.01
C SER A 67 -20.47 -8.59 -4.92
N THR A 68 -20.16 -8.12 -3.72
CA THR A 68 -21.09 -8.04 -2.59
C THR A 68 -21.31 -6.59 -2.14
N ASN A 69 -22.38 -6.35 -1.38
CA ASN A 69 -22.62 -5.02 -0.79
C ASN A 69 -21.53 -4.57 0.20
N ASN A 70 -20.67 -5.48 0.66
CA ASN A 70 -19.59 -5.18 1.58
C ASN A 70 -18.49 -4.32 0.94
N ILE A 71 -18.36 -4.32 -0.38
CA ILE A 71 -17.43 -3.47 -1.12
C ILE A 71 -17.67 -1.98 -0.84
N ASN A 72 -18.95 -1.57 -0.65
CA ASN A 72 -19.33 -0.16 -0.46
C ASN A 72 -18.83 0.44 0.86
N LYS A 73 -18.44 -0.38 1.82
CA LYS A 73 -17.94 0.05 3.13
C LYS A 73 -16.45 -0.23 3.33
N THR A 74 -15.75 -0.68 2.27
CA THR A 74 -14.34 -1.08 2.34
C THR A 74 -13.53 -0.34 1.29
N ILE A 75 -12.36 0.15 1.67
CA ILE A 75 -11.33 0.71 0.80
C ILE A 75 -10.08 -0.16 0.97
N PHE A 76 -9.36 -0.36 -0.11
CA PHE A 76 -8.12 -1.11 -0.17
C PHE A 76 -7.00 -0.15 -0.57
N ILE A 77 -5.90 -0.17 0.17
CA ILE A 77 -4.73 0.65 -0.15
C ILE A 77 -3.56 -0.30 -0.34
N VAL A 78 -2.93 -0.22 -1.50
CA VAL A 78 -1.81 -1.07 -1.89
C VAL A 78 -0.69 -0.24 -2.51
N ASP A 79 0.53 -0.67 -2.33
CA ASP A 79 1.67 -0.11 -3.03
C ASP A 79 1.62 -0.51 -4.51
N LYS A 80 2.05 0.39 -5.40
CA LYS A 80 2.16 0.03 -6.81
C LYS A 80 3.22 -1.04 -7.05
N ASP A 81 4.32 -1.00 -6.31
CA ASP A 81 5.44 -1.90 -6.54
C ASP A 81 5.82 -1.94 -8.03
N LEU A 82 5.93 -3.13 -8.58
CA LEU A 82 6.25 -3.34 -9.99
C LEU A 82 5.16 -2.88 -10.97
N TRP A 83 3.94 -2.58 -10.49
CA TRP A 83 2.89 -2.00 -11.34
C TRP A 83 3.25 -0.61 -11.88
N VAL A 84 4.26 0.08 -11.31
CA VAL A 84 4.80 1.32 -11.89
C VAL A 84 5.40 1.09 -13.29
N PHE A 85 5.82 -0.15 -13.59
CA PHE A 85 6.43 -0.53 -14.87
C PHE A 85 5.47 -1.31 -15.78
N THR A 86 4.59 -2.14 -15.21
CA THR A 86 3.69 -3.03 -15.96
C THR A 86 2.28 -2.48 -16.11
N GLY A 87 1.93 -1.43 -15.37
CA GLY A 87 0.55 -0.97 -15.20
C GLY A 87 -0.21 -1.81 -14.18
N ILE A 88 -1.32 -1.25 -13.70
CA ILE A 88 -2.22 -1.93 -12.76
C ILE A 88 -3.05 -2.93 -13.59
N PRO A 89 -3.12 -4.22 -13.21
CA PRO A 89 -3.97 -5.20 -13.87
C PRO A 89 -5.44 -4.75 -13.93
N THR A 90 -6.10 -5.04 -15.05
CA THR A 90 -7.46 -4.53 -15.32
C THR A 90 -8.46 -4.92 -14.24
N GLU A 91 -8.34 -6.12 -13.69
CA GLU A 91 -9.18 -6.65 -12.61
C GLU A 91 -9.07 -5.87 -11.30
N TYR A 92 -7.96 -5.12 -11.11
CA TYR A 92 -7.70 -4.29 -9.92
C TYR A 92 -7.82 -2.78 -10.19
N GLN A 93 -8.17 -2.37 -11.42
CA GLN A 93 -8.53 -0.99 -11.75
C GLN A 93 -9.96 -0.69 -11.25
N HIS A 94 -10.10 -0.46 -9.96
CA HIS A 94 -11.39 -0.32 -9.30
C HIS A 94 -11.39 0.88 -8.35
N GLU A 95 -12.51 1.62 -8.25
CA GLU A 95 -12.65 2.81 -7.40
C GLU A 95 -12.38 2.60 -5.91
N ARG A 96 -12.44 1.35 -5.45
CA ARG A 96 -12.18 0.98 -4.06
C ARG A 96 -10.75 0.53 -3.81
N ILE A 97 -9.94 0.40 -4.85
CA ILE A 97 -8.51 0.14 -4.74
C ILE A 97 -7.76 1.45 -5.00
N ILE A 98 -7.05 1.91 -4.00
CA ILE A 98 -6.20 3.09 -4.06
C ILE A 98 -4.76 2.60 -4.06
N THR A 99 -3.99 3.05 -5.04
CA THR A 99 -2.55 2.75 -5.09
C THR A 99 -1.73 3.97 -4.71
N THR A 100 -0.51 3.76 -4.24
CA THR A 100 0.49 4.82 -4.09
C THR A 100 0.77 5.50 -5.43
N SER A 101 1.24 6.75 -5.41
CA SER A 101 1.63 7.47 -6.63
C SER A 101 2.94 6.91 -7.19
N GLY A 102 3.90 6.68 -6.32
CA GLY A 102 5.18 6.02 -6.61
C GLY A 102 5.14 4.51 -6.39
N TYR A 103 6.34 3.94 -6.25
CA TYR A 103 6.55 2.50 -6.03
C TYR A 103 5.93 2.03 -4.71
N SER A 104 6.12 2.80 -3.64
CA SER A 104 5.61 2.51 -2.29
C SER A 104 5.22 3.80 -1.56
N ILE A 105 4.57 3.64 -0.40
CA ILE A 105 4.18 4.78 0.45
C ILE A 105 5.39 5.62 0.91
N GLU A 106 6.56 5.00 1.10
CA GLU A 106 7.78 5.70 1.48
C GLU A 106 8.23 6.65 0.37
N ASN A 107 8.06 6.28 -0.91
CA ASN A 107 8.36 7.16 -2.04
C ASN A 107 7.44 8.38 -2.04
N ASP A 108 6.14 8.20 -1.79
CA ASP A 108 5.19 9.30 -1.73
C ASP A 108 5.53 10.24 -0.57
N ILE A 109 5.84 9.70 0.63
CA ILE A 109 6.26 10.50 1.79
C ILE A 109 7.55 11.24 1.50
N PHE A 110 8.52 10.60 0.83
CA PHE A 110 9.79 11.21 0.48
C PHE A 110 9.60 12.46 -0.38
N ILE A 111 8.71 12.39 -1.37
CA ILE A 111 8.40 13.51 -2.26
C ILE A 111 7.58 14.57 -1.51
N ASP A 112 6.51 14.18 -0.84
CA ASP A 112 5.56 15.10 -0.20
C ASP A 112 6.17 15.91 0.95
N LYS A 113 7.20 15.36 1.63
CA LYS A 113 7.86 15.98 2.78
C LYS A 113 9.17 16.67 2.43
N ASP A 114 9.50 16.75 1.13
CA ASP A 114 10.74 17.38 0.67
C ASP A 114 11.97 16.91 1.46
N VAL A 115 12.11 15.58 1.57
CA VAL A 115 13.20 14.95 2.34
C VAL A 115 14.56 15.36 1.79
N MET A 116 14.67 15.72 0.50
CA MET A 116 15.92 16.22 -0.10
C MET A 116 16.39 17.51 0.56
N SER A 117 15.51 18.47 0.83
CA SER A 117 15.88 19.70 1.56
C SER A 117 16.41 19.39 2.96
N LEU A 118 15.83 18.37 3.64
CA LEU A 118 16.34 17.93 4.95
C LEU A 118 17.74 17.31 4.85
N LEU A 119 17.98 16.48 3.84
CA LEU A 119 19.30 15.86 3.60
C LEU A 119 20.37 16.90 3.33
N GLN A 120 20.05 17.94 2.54
CA GLN A 120 20.94 19.08 2.28
C GLN A 120 21.24 19.85 3.56
N ALA A 121 20.21 20.19 4.34
CA ALA A 121 20.37 20.92 5.60
C ALA A 121 21.21 20.16 6.65
N THR A 122 21.24 18.83 6.59
CA THR A 122 22.01 17.97 7.50
C THR A 122 23.37 17.53 6.91
N ALA A 123 23.74 18.01 5.72
CA ALA A 123 24.95 17.60 4.98
C ALA A 123 25.03 16.08 4.70
N MET A 124 23.90 15.40 4.63
CA MET A 124 23.80 13.96 4.35
C MET A 124 23.56 13.63 2.87
N GLU A 125 23.36 14.64 2.04
CA GLU A 125 22.99 14.48 0.62
C GLU A 125 23.98 13.63 -0.16
N SER A 126 25.29 13.88 -0.02
CA SER A 126 26.33 13.12 -0.75
C SER A 126 26.28 11.63 -0.40
N LYS A 127 26.23 11.31 0.89
CA LYS A 127 26.15 9.92 1.37
C LYS A 127 24.89 9.24 0.87
N PHE A 128 23.75 9.93 0.93
CA PHE A 128 22.49 9.42 0.43
C PHE A 128 22.55 9.10 -1.07
N ASN A 129 23.12 10.01 -1.88
CA ASN A 129 23.24 9.83 -3.32
C ASN A 129 24.14 8.64 -3.67
N ASP A 130 25.24 8.43 -2.94
CA ASP A 130 26.14 7.30 -3.15
C ASP A 130 25.46 5.96 -2.84
N GLU A 131 24.71 5.88 -1.75
CA GLU A 131 23.93 4.70 -1.39
C GLU A 131 22.77 4.47 -2.37
N LEU A 132 22.08 5.53 -2.80
CA LEU A 132 21.01 5.47 -3.79
C LEU A 132 21.51 4.92 -5.13
N LEU A 133 22.68 5.37 -5.61
CA LEU A 133 23.28 4.86 -6.86
C LEU A 133 23.56 3.35 -6.79
N GLN A 134 24.06 2.85 -5.65
CA GLN A 134 24.29 1.42 -5.45
C GLN A 134 22.97 0.64 -5.44
N TYR A 135 21.96 1.15 -4.75
CA TYR A 135 20.63 0.57 -4.72
C TYR A 135 20.00 0.54 -6.12
N LEU A 136 20.05 1.63 -6.87
CA LEU A 136 19.49 1.72 -8.22
C LEU A 136 20.10 0.72 -9.20
N ARG A 137 21.42 0.45 -9.10
CA ARG A 137 22.08 -0.59 -9.91
C ARG A 137 21.53 -1.98 -9.62
N TRP A 138 21.34 -2.31 -8.35
CA TRP A 138 20.76 -3.59 -7.95
C TRP A 138 19.28 -3.66 -8.35
N PHE A 139 18.52 -2.61 -8.05
CA PHE A 139 17.08 -2.55 -8.32
C PHE A 139 16.77 -2.65 -9.82
N SER A 140 17.51 -1.93 -10.67
CA SER A 140 17.32 -2.00 -12.12
C SER A 140 17.53 -3.41 -12.68
N LEU A 141 18.51 -4.15 -12.13
CA LEU A 141 18.72 -5.55 -12.50
C LEU A 141 17.55 -6.44 -12.05
N ALA A 142 17.03 -6.23 -10.84
CA ALA A 142 15.89 -6.98 -10.31
C ALA A 142 14.62 -6.72 -11.16
N VAL A 143 14.33 -5.44 -11.48
CA VAL A 143 13.21 -5.06 -12.35
C VAL A 143 13.35 -5.65 -13.75
N THR A 144 14.54 -5.56 -14.35
CA THR A 144 14.78 -6.13 -15.69
C THR A 144 14.54 -7.64 -15.72
N ARG A 145 14.98 -8.36 -14.70
CA ARG A 145 14.74 -9.80 -14.57
C ARG A 145 13.25 -10.10 -14.43
N PHE A 146 12.55 -9.32 -13.62
CA PHE A 146 11.10 -9.47 -13.44
C PHE A 146 10.36 -9.28 -14.77
N ILE A 147 10.59 -8.15 -15.46
CA ILE A 147 9.93 -7.85 -16.74
C ILE A 147 10.22 -8.92 -17.78
N ASN A 148 11.47 -9.40 -17.89
CA ASN A 148 11.83 -10.44 -18.85
C ASN A 148 11.23 -11.81 -18.54
N ASN A 149 10.95 -12.10 -17.26
CA ASN A 149 10.35 -13.38 -16.86
C ASN A 149 8.82 -13.36 -16.90
N TYR A 150 8.19 -12.20 -16.78
CA TYR A 150 6.72 -12.06 -16.70
C TYR A 150 6.14 -11.15 -17.80
N GLY A 151 6.95 -10.44 -18.57
CA GLY A 151 6.53 -9.54 -19.65
C GLY A 151 6.46 -10.16 -21.04
N GLY A 152 6.51 -11.46 -21.14
CA GLY A 152 6.54 -12.25 -22.40
C GLY A 152 5.28 -13.08 -22.64
N GLU A 153 4.08 -12.52 -22.42
CA GLU A 153 2.82 -13.05 -22.95
C GLU A 153 2.08 -12.00 -23.76
#